data_c0870e759b86f7c85c8239bff7bca364
#
_entry.id   c0870e759b86f7c85c8239bff7bca364
#
_cell.length_a   1.000
_cell.length_b   1.000
_cell.length_c   1.000
_cell.angle_alpha   90.00
_cell.angle_beta   90.00
_cell.angle_gamma   90.00
#
_symmetry.space_group_name_H-M   'P 1'
#
loop_
_entity.id
_entity.type
_entity.pdbx_description
1 polymer ?
#
loop_
_entity_poly.entity_id
_entity_poly.type
_entity_poly.pdbx_seq_one_letter_code
_entity_poly.pdbx_strand_id
1 'polypeptide(L)'
;KPVAEIDINASFLRIFHSLINQPLPDRDDPYTVDGLPRDVVKAWVTATFGHDKFHQSWPPGLNKRLRDDGIDTSKGMSMTKVQEKVVEAIPSFKLWNPQEHGWPRLMFLESEQMIASMEQLRDNHDIPAFSIHDSVVVPKESVEIATAVLRERFEGCFGLEYRFTAHFSDNHNIAI
;
A
#
# COMPACT_ATOMS: atom_id res chain seq x y z
N LYS A 1 12.80 5.09 24.69
CA LYS A 1 13.80 4.80 23.66
C LYS A 1 13.28 5.33 22.31
N PRO A 2 14.16 5.76 21.40
CA PRO A 2 13.73 6.16 20.04
C PRO A 2 13.13 4.97 19.30
N VAL A 3 12.11 5.23 18.50
CA VAL A 3 11.41 4.24 17.70
C VAL A 3 11.46 4.60 16.22
N ALA A 4 11.20 3.63 15.38
CA ALA A 4 10.99 3.82 13.97
C ALA A 4 9.68 3.11 13.56
N GLU A 5 8.98 3.71 12.64
CA GLU A 5 7.82 3.15 11.95
C GLU A 5 8.27 2.64 10.58
N ILE A 6 8.01 1.37 10.29
CA ILE A 6 8.32 0.72 9.00
C ILE A 6 7.02 0.59 8.23
N ASP A 7 6.87 1.36 7.16
CA ASP A 7 5.70 1.38 6.27
C ASP A 7 5.90 0.41 5.11
N ILE A 8 4.84 -0.32 4.76
CA ILE A 8 4.83 -1.24 3.62
C ILE A 8 4.31 -0.50 2.38
N ASN A 9 5.19 -0.27 1.42
CA ASN A 9 4.86 0.49 0.23
C ASN A 9 3.85 -0.25 -0.66
N ALA A 10 2.68 0.36 -0.88
CA ALA A 10 1.63 -0.12 -1.77
C ALA A 10 1.15 -1.56 -1.44
N SER A 11 1.01 -1.89 -0.15
CA SER A 11 0.70 -3.22 0.34
C SER A 11 -0.52 -3.84 -0.38
N PHE A 12 -1.68 -3.19 -0.38
CA PHE A 12 -2.89 -3.72 -1.03
C PHE A 12 -2.73 -3.96 -2.53
N LEU A 13 -2.00 -3.09 -3.23
CA LEU A 13 -1.77 -3.27 -4.66
C LEU A 13 -0.88 -4.49 -4.92
N ARG A 14 0.12 -4.74 -4.07
CA ARG A 14 0.99 -5.93 -4.14
C ARG A 14 0.21 -7.21 -3.84
N ILE A 15 -0.59 -7.21 -2.78
CA ILE A 15 -1.46 -8.35 -2.44
C ILE A 15 -2.43 -8.65 -3.60
N PHE A 16 -3.06 -7.62 -4.16
CA PHE A 16 -3.94 -7.78 -5.32
C PHE A 16 -3.22 -8.44 -6.51
N HIS A 17 -2.02 -7.95 -6.87
CA HIS A 17 -1.23 -8.52 -7.95
C HIS A 17 -0.82 -9.97 -7.69
N SER A 18 -0.50 -10.32 -6.44
CA SER A 18 -0.26 -11.71 -6.03
C SER A 18 -1.51 -12.59 -6.24
N LEU A 19 -2.68 -12.12 -5.78
CA LEU A 19 -3.93 -12.88 -5.88
C LEU A 19 -4.33 -13.20 -7.33
N ILE A 20 -4.04 -12.30 -8.26
CA ILE A 20 -4.32 -12.50 -9.68
C ILE A 20 -3.14 -13.11 -10.45
N ASN A 21 -2.05 -13.46 -9.77
CA ASN A 21 -0.83 -14.01 -10.34
C ASN A 21 -0.28 -13.17 -11.51
N GLN A 22 -0.20 -11.86 -11.31
CA GLN A 22 0.34 -10.90 -12.28
C GLN A 22 1.48 -10.10 -11.65
N PRO A 23 2.58 -9.82 -12.38
CA PRO A 23 3.64 -8.96 -11.88
C PRO A 23 3.13 -7.52 -11.70
N LEU A 24 3.70 -6.81 -10.75
CA LEU A 24 3.56 -5.35 -10.70
C LEU A 24 4.23 -4.71 -11.93
N PRO A 25 3.76 -3.54 -12.37
CA PRO A 25 4.49 -2.76 -13.36
C PRO A 25 5.93 -2.50 -12.90
N ASP A 26 6.91 -2.68 -13.79
CA ASP A 26 8.32 -2.44 -13.51
C ASP A 26 8.59 -0.93 -13.41
N ARG A 27 8.40 -0.39 -12.21
CA ARG A 27 8.64 1.01 -11.87
C ARG A 27 8.88 1.16 -10.37
N ASP A 28 9.61 2.19 -9.98
CA ASP A 28 9.99 2.42 -8.58
C ASP A 28 8.79 2.63 -7.66
N ASP A 29 7.82 3.41 -8.10
CA ASP A 29 6.56 3.61 -7.40
C ASP A 29 5.40 3.12 -8.27
N PRO A 30 4.63 2.10 -7.82
CA PRO A 30 3.52 1.54 -8.61
C PRO A 30 2.36 2.54 -8.83
N TYR A 31 2.31 3.64 -8.07
CA TYR A 31 1.33 4.72 -8.27
C TYR A 31 1.78 5.79 -9.29
N THR A 32 2.93 5.62 -9.92
CA THR A 32 3.37 6.51 -11.02
C THR A 32 2.62 6.19 -12.30
N VAL A 33 1.82 7.15 -12.78
CA VAL A 33 1.08 7.07 -14.05
C VAL A 33 1.27 8.39 -14.80
N ASP A 34 1.67 8.31 -16.06
CA ASP A 34 1.97 9.50 -16.86
C ASP A 34 0.77 10.46 -16.95
N GLY A 35 1.06 11.73 -16.66
CA GLY A 35 0.06 12.81 -16.70
C GLY A 35 -0.98 12.76 -15.57
N LEU A 36 -0.71 12.01 -14.47
CA LEU A 36 -1.49 12.06 -13.24
C LEU A 36 -0.60 12.31 -12.03
N PRO A 37 -1.03 13.15 -11.07
CA PRO A 37 -0.38 13.23 -9.77
C PRO A 37 -0.44 11.87 -9.05
N ARG A 38 0.64 11.48 -8.37
CA ARG A 38 0.74 10.23 -7.60
C ARG A 38 -0.43 10.05 -6.62
N ASP A 39 -0.78 11.10 -5.89
CA ASP A 39 -1.83 11.06 -4.87
C ASP A 39 -3.23 10.85 -5.46
N VAL A 40 -3.45 11.30 -6.70
CA VAL A 40 -4.68 11.02 -7.46
C VAL A 40 -4.77 9.53 -7.80
N VAL A 41 -3.66 8.93 -8.26
CA VAL A 41 -3.59 7.50 -8.57
C VAL A 41 -3.79 6.66 -7.30
N LYS A 42 -3.07 6.98 -6.21
CA LYS A 42 -3.23 6.32 -4.90
C LYS A 42 -4.66 6.42 -4.41
N ALA A 43 -5.27 7.60 -4.50
CA ALA A 43 -6.66 7.84 -4.11
C ALA A 43 -7.64 7.01 -4.94
N TRP A 44 -7.43 6.90 -6.25
CA TRP A 44 -8.26 6.09 -7.14
C TRP A 44 -8.15 4.60 -6.79
N VAL A 45 -6.94 4.08 -6.60
CA VAL A 45 -6.70 2.68 -6.21
C VAL A 45 -7.37 2.35 -4.88
N THR A 46 -7.19 3.21 -3.87
CA THR A 46 -7.82 3.04 -2.55
C THR A 46 -9.35 3.03 -2.64
N ALA A 47 -9.93 3.97 -3.40
CA ALA A 47 -11.38 4.02 -3.61
C ALA A 47 -11.90 2.77 -4.34
N THR A 48 -11.14 2.26 -5.31
CA THR A 48 -11.50 1.05 -6.07
C THR A 48 -11.54 -0.17 -5.16
N PHE A 49 -10.51 -0.41 -4.36
CA PHE A 49 -10.51 -1.55 -3.43
C PHE A 49 -11.58 -1.44 -2.33
N GLY A 50 -11.96 -0.23 -1.96
CA GLY A 50 -12.99 0.04 -0.93
C GLY A 50 -14.44 -0.03 -1.42
N HIS A 51 -14.68 -0.39 -2.68
CA HIS A 51 -16.02 -0.39 -3.27
C HIS A 51 -16.34 -1.70 -4.01
N ASP A 52 -17.61 -1.87 -4.40
CA ASP A 52 -18.11 -3.05 -5.13
C ASP A 52 -18.07 -2.89 -6.67
N LYS A 53 -17.67 -1.71 -7.16
CA LYS A 53 -17.55 -1.36 -8.58
C LYS A 53 -16.66 -0.15 -8.78
N PHE A 54 -16.24 0.11 -10.02
CA PHE A 54 -15.53 1.35 -10.35
C PHE A 54 -16.43 2.57 -10.12
N HIS A 55 -15.89 3.56 -9.43
CA HIS A 55 -16.60 4.81 -9.16
C HIS A 55 -16.77 5.66 -10.42
N GLN A 56 -17.95 6.27 -10.59
CA GLN A 56 -18.24 7.22 -11.66
C GLN A 56 -17.82 8.66 -11.27
N SER A 57 -17.75 8.96 -9.98
CA SER A 57 -17.37 10.26 -9.44
C SER A 57 -16.52 10.09 -8.18
N TRP A 58 -15.71 11.10 -7.88
CA TRP A 58 -14.92 11.12 -6.65
C TRP A 58 -15.81 11.07 -5.41
N PRO A 59 -15.57 10.14 -4.46
CA PRO A 59 -16.25 10.20 -3.16
C PRO A 59 -16.01 11.55 -2.49
N PRO A 60 -17.05 12.17 -1.87
CA PRO A 60 -16.95 13.56 -1.36
C PRO A 60 -15.78 13.78 -0.39
N GLY A 61 -15.55 12.85 0.55
CA GLY A 61 -14.44 12.95 1.50
C GLY A 61 -13.08 12.87 0.84
N LEU A 62 -12.92 12.00 -0.16
CA LEU A 62 -11.67 11.84 -0.90
C LEU A 62 -11.39 13.06 -1.79
N ASN A 63 -12.43 13.57 -2.45
CA ASN A 63 -12.34 14.79 -3.25
C ASN A 63 -11.97 16.01 -2.40
N LYS A 64 -12.51 16.09 -1.18
CA LYS A 64 -12.13 17.14 -0.23
C LYS A 64 -10.65 17.04 0.14
N ARG A 65 -10.17 15.85 0.51
CA ARG A 65 -8.76 15.62 0.86
C ARG A 65 -7.82 16.04 -0.27
N LEU A 66 -8.09 15.58 -1.51
CA LEU A 66 -7.27 15.95 -2.67
C LEU A 66 -7.21 17.47 -2.88
N ARG A 67 -8.32 18.18 -2.67
CA ARG A 67 -8.34 19.65 -2.75
C ARG A 67 -7.57 20.33 -1.62
N ASP A 68 -7.67 19.80 -0.40
CA ASP A 68 -6.91 20.29 0.75
C ASP A 68 -5.40 20.11 0.52
N ASP A 69 -4.99 19.07 -0.21
CA ASP A 69 -3.63 18.80 -0.67
C ASP A 69 -3.24 19.61 -1.94
N GLY A 70 -4.08 20.55 -2.38
CA GLY A 70 -3.82 21.44 -3.52
C GLY A 70 -4.12 20.83 -4.89
N ILE A 71 -4.79 19.69 -4.96
CA ILE A 71 -5.11 18.97 -6.20
C ILE A 71 -6.56 19.25 -6.62
N ASP A 72 -6.73 19.99 -7.73
CA ASP A 72 -8.05 20.31 -8.30
C ASP A 72 -8.50 19.21 -9.28
N THR A 73 -9.30 18.28 -8.80
CA THR A 73 -9.83 17.16 -9.60
C THR A 73 -10.82 17.58 -10.70
N SER A 74 -11.33 18.83 -10.68
CA SER A 74 -12.21 19.35 -11.72
C SER A 74 -11.49 19.60 -13.04
N LYS A 75 -10.18 19.82 -12.99
CA LYS A 75 -9.32 20.13 -14.15
C LYS A 75 -8.82 18.87 -14.86
N GLY A 76 -9.71 18.17 -15.56
CA GLY A 76 -9.32 17.03 -16.38
C GLY A 76 -9.04 15.72 -15.64
N MET A 77 -9.26 15.67 -14.31
CA MET A 77 -9.04 14.50 -13.46
C MET A 77 -10.36 13.96 -12.90
N SER A 78 -11.41 13.88 -13.73
CA SER A 78 -12.62 13.15 -13.33
C SER A 78 -12.28 11.68 -13.04
N MET A 79 -13.04 11.05 -12.14
CA MET A 79 -12.81 9.66 -11.73
C MET A 79 -12.69 8.71 -12.93
N THR A 80 -13.55 8.90 -13.95
CA THR A 80 -13.57 8.08 -15.18
C THR A 80 -12.28 8.26 -16.00
N LYS A 81 -11.81 9.51 -16.20
CA LYS A 81 -10.56 9.76 -16.91
C LYS A 81 -9.33 9.23 -16.17
N VAL A 82 -9.34 9.33 -14.84
CA VAL A 82 -8.28 8.73 -14.01
C VAL A 82 -8.31 7.21 -14.16
N GLN A 83 -9.50 6.59 -14.11
CA GLN A 83 -9.68 5.15 -14.36
C GLN A 83 -9.10 4.72 -15.70
N GLU A 84 -9.43 5.42 -16.79
CA GLU A 84 -8.91 5.10 -18.12
C GLU A 84 -7.39 5.06 -18.14
N LYS A 85 -6.74 6.11 -17.64
CA LYS A 85 -5.27 6.19 -17.57
C LYS A 85 -4.64 5.15 -16.63
N VAL A 86 -5.25 4.92 -15.46
CA VAL A 86 -4.73 3.92 -14.51
C VAL A 86 -4.87 2.52 -15.08
N VAL A 87 -6.01 2.17 -15.69
CA VAL A 87 -6.23 0.84 -16.29
C VAL A 87 -5.35 0.64 -17.55
N GLU A 88 -5.02 1.70 -18.27
CA GLU A 88 -4.03 1.64 -19.36
C GLU A 88 -2.62 1.36 -18.80
N ALA A 89 -2.20 2.07 -17.76
CA ALA A 89 -0.87 1.95 -17.15
C ALA A 89 -0.71 0.70 -16.27
N ILE A 90 -1.80 0.19 -15.70
CA ILE A 90 -1.87 -0.98 -14.82
C ILE A 90 -3.02 -1.88 -15.32
N PRO A 91 -2.81 -2.64 -16.41
CA PRO A 91 -3.88 -3.43 -17.05
C PRO A 91 -4.49 -4.51 -16.18
N SER A 92 -3.81 -4.92 -15.11
CA SER A 92 -4.28 -5.87 -14.11
C SER A 92 -5.60 -5.47 -13.44
N PHE A 93 -5.92 -4.16 -13.37
CA PHE A 93 -7.22 -3.71 -12.88
C PHE A 93 -8.42 -4.20 -13.72
N LYS A 94 -8.21 -4.66 -14.96
CA LYS A 94 -9.26 -5.34 -15.76
C LYS A 94 -9.67 -6.70 -15.15
N LEU A 95 -8.80 -7.28 -14.31
CA LEU A 95 -9.04 -8.54 -13.60
C LEU A 95 -9.58 -8.31 -12.18
N TRP A 96 -9.75 -7.05 -11.76
CA TRP A 96 -10.25 -6.75 -10.42
C TRP A 96 -11.71 -7.21 -10.27
N ASN A 97 -11.93 -8.02 -9.26
CA ASN A 97 -13.24 -8.50 -8.84
C ASN A 97 -13.45 -8.09 -7.37
N PRO A 98 -14.40 -7.21 -7.04
CA PRO A 98 -14.60 -6.70 -5.68
C PRO A 98 -14.94 -7.78 -4.65
N GLN A 99 -15.56 -8.89 -5.07
CA GLN A 99 -15.89 -10.01 -4.18
C GLN A 99 -14.65 -10.80 -3.74
N GLU A 100 -13.62 -10.82 -4.60
CA GLU A 100 -12.40 -11.58 -4.38
C GLU A 100 -11.21 -10.68 -3.96
N HIS A 101 -11.19 -9.42 -4.44
CA HIS A 101 -10.08 -8.50 -4.31
C HIS A 101 -10.48 -7.19 -3.62
N GLY A 102 -11.62 -7.18 -2.92
CA GLY A 102 -12.08 -6.02 -2.16
C GLY A 102 -11.32 -5.83 -0.84
N TRP A 103 -11.48 -4.65 -0.26
CA TRP A 103 -10.80 -4.24 0.97
C TRP A 103 -10.84 -5.28 2.09
N PRO A 104 -11.98 -5.93 2.44
CA PRO A 104 -11.99 -6.86 3.58
C PRO A 104 -11.00 -8.01 3.42
N ARG A 105 -10.86 -8.55 2.19
CA ARG A 105 -9.91 -9.62 1.92
C ARG A 105 -8.47 -9.13 1.92
N LEU A 106 -8.19 -7.96 1.33
CA LEU A 106 -6.85 -7.40 1.31
C LEU A 106 -6.36 -7.07 2.72
N MET A 107 -7.22 -6.44 3.55
CA MET A 107 -6.92 -6.18 4.97
C MET A 107 -6.70 -7.47 5.76
N PHE A 108 -7.52 -8.49 5.55
CA PHE A 108 -7.35 -9.77 6.23
C PHE A 108 -5.97 -10.37 5.92
N LEU A 109 -5.61 -10.47 4.65
CA LEU A 109 -4.33 -11.04 4.22
C LEU A 109 -3.13 -10.23 4.71
N GLU A 110 -3.23 -8.91 4.69
CA GLU A 110 -2.20 -8.02 5.24
C GLU A 110 -2.04 -8.22 6.74
N SER A 111 -3.15 -8.21 7.50
CA SER A 111 -3.13 -8.35 8.95
C SER A 111 -2.57 -9.69 9.41
N GLU A 112 -2.85 -10.79 8.70
CA GLU A 112 -2.26 -12.10 8.98
C GLU A 112 -0.73 -12.06 8.91
N GLN A 113 -0.16 -11.41 7.88
CA GLN A 113 1.29 -11.29 7.76
C GLN A 113 1.88 -10.32 8.79
N MET A 114 1.16 -9.23 9.11
CA MET A 114 1.57 -8.29 10.15
C MET A 114 1.66 -8.96 11.53
N ILE A 115 0.62 -9.71 11.90
CA ILE A 115 0.56 -10.44 13.19
C ILE A 115 1.69 -11.48 13.23
N ALA A 116 1.84 -12.30 12.18
CA ALA A 116 2.90 -13.29 12.09
C ALA A 116 4.30 -12.68 12.17
N SER A 117 4.50 -11.49 11.58
CA SER A 117 5.76 -10.74 11.67
C SER A 117 6.04 -10.27 13.10
N MET A 118 5.04 -9.72 13.80
CA MET A 118 5.19 -9.29 15.18
C MET A 118 5.45 -10.47 16.13
N GLU A 119 4.80 -11.60 15.92
CA GLU A 119 5.06 -12.83 16.66
C GLU A 119 6.49 -13.33 16.44
N GLN A 120 6.96 -13.36 15.20
CA GLN A 120 8.33 -13.75 14.89
C GLN A 120 9.36 -12.79 15.50
N LEU A 121 9.11 -11.48 15.49
CA LEU A 121 9.97 -10.48 16.14
C LEU A 121 10.06 -10.71 17.65
N ARG A 122 8.92 -10.98 18.30
CA ARG A 122 8.87 -11.28 19.74
C ARG A 122 9.59 -12.58 20.05
N ASP A 123 9.24 -13.68 19.38
CA ASP A 123 9.61 -15.04 19.79
C ASP A 123 11.05 -15.40 19.39
N ASN A 124 11.54 -14.88 18.26
CA ASN A 124 12.87 -15.23 17.76
C ASN A 124 13.94 -14.16 18.03
N HIS A 125 13.51 -12.91 18.27
CA HIS A 125 14.45 -11.78 18.37
C HIS A 125 14.29 -10.96 19.66
N ASP A 126 13.29 -11.24 20.50
CA ASP A 126 12.95 -10.46 21.70
C ASP A 126 12.74 -8.95 21.40
N ILE A 127 12.18 -8.66 20.21
CA ILE A 127 11.91 -7.31 19.74
C ILE A 127 10.42 -6.99 19.94
N PRO A 128 10.07 -5.99 20.77
CA PRO A 128 8.70 -5.51 20.88
C PRO A 128 8.29 -4.77 19.61
N ALA A 129 7.10 -5.07 19.10
CA ALA A 129 6.56 -4.47 17.88
C ALA A 129 5.08 -4.14 18.04
N PHE A 130 4.62 -3.04 17.41
CA PHE A 130 3.22 -2.63 17.35
C PHE A 130 2.85 -2.35 15.90
N SER A 131 1.73 -2.87 15.43
CA SER A 131 1.20 -2.51 14.11
C SER A 131 0.33 -1.27 14.18
N ILE A 132 0.46 -0.41 13.16
CA ILE A 132 -0.41 0.74 12.91
C ILE A 132 -0.80 0.67 11.43
N HIS A 133 -2.01 0.20 11.14
CA HIS A 133 -2.45 -0.05 9.75
C HIS A 133 -1.47 -0.96 9.00
N ASP A 134 -0.87 -0.46 7.92
CA ASP A 134 0.11 -1.09 7.05
C ASP A 134 1.57 -0.83 7.47
N SER A 135 1.79 -0.43 8.73
CA SER A 135 3.12 -0.19 9.29
C SER A 135 3.38 -0.96 10.59
N VAL A 136 4.65 -1.10 10.93
CA VAL A 136 5.12 -1.67 12.21
C VAL A 136 6.05 -0.68 12.90
N VAL A 137 5.77 -0.40 14.17
CA VAL A 137 6.63 0.41 15.03
C VAL A 137 7.51 -0.51 15.88
N VAL A 138 8.82 -0.28 15.79
CA VAL A 138 9.86 -1.03 16.53
C VAL A 138 10.88 -0.09 17.17
N PRO A 139 11.72 -0.56 18.14
CA PRO A 139 12.89 0.19 18.56
C PRO A 139 13.77 0.53 17.35
N LYS A 140 14.32 1.76 17.32
CA LYS A 140 15.15 2.26 16.20
C LYS A 140 16.30 1.31 15.82
N GLU A 141 16.94 0.73 16.84
CA GLU A 141 18.04 -0.22 16.68
C GLU A 141 17.64 -1.56 16.04
N SER A 142 16.33 -1.84 15.95
CA SER A 142 15.81 -3.11 15.45
C SER A 142 15.27 -3.04 14.01
N VAL A 143 15.40 -1.89 13.34
CA VAL A 143 14.79 -1.64 11.99
C VAL A 143 15.26 -2.66 10.98
N GLU A 144 16.55 -2.99 10.92
CA GLU A 144 17.09 -3.95 9.94
C GLU A 144 16.50 -5.35 10.12
N ILE A 145 16.44 -5.83 11.38
CA ILE A 145 15.87 -7.15 11.70
C ILE A 145 14.38 -7.14 11.40
N ALA A 146 13.67 -6.11 11.83
CA ALA A 146 12.23 -6.00 11.61
C ALA A 146 11.87 -5.94 10.12
N THR A 147 12.64 -5.21 9.32
CA THR A 147 12.45 -5.16 7.86
C THR A 147 12.74 -6.52 7.21
N ALA A 148 13.76 -7.23 7.66
CA ALA A 148 14.06 -8.57 7.15
C ALA A 148 12.93 -9.56 7.44
N VAL A 149 12.35 -9.53 8.66
CA VAL A 149 11.20 -10.35 9.05
C VAL A 149 9.96 -10.00 8.23
N LEU A 150 9.64 -8.71 8.09
CA LEU A 150 8.51 -8.27 7.25
C LEU A 150 8.69 -8.73 5.81
N ARG A 151 9.89 -8.56 5.24
CA ARG A 151 10.21 -9.00 3.87
C ARG A 151 10.01 -10.50 3.72
N GLU A 152 10.61 -11.31 4.59
CA GLU A 152 10.46 -12.76 4.58
C GLU A 152 8.99 -13.19 4.58
N ARG A 153 8.16 -12.59 5.45
CA ARG A 153 6.75 -12.94 5.59
C ARG A 153 5.93 -12.53 4.37
N PHE A 154 6.04 -11.27 3.94
CA PHE A 154 5.25 -10.76 2.84
C PHE A 154 5.68 -11.35 1.50
N GLU A 155 6.98 -11.40 1.20
CA GLU A 155 7.49 -12.00 -0.03
C GLU A 155 7.28 -13.51 -0.07
N GLY A 156 7.47 -14.20 1.04
CA GLY A 156 7.20 -15.64 1.15
C GLY A 156 5.74 -16.00 0.96
N CYS A 157 4.81 -15.17 1.46
CA CYS A 157 3.37 -15.39 1.33
C CYS A 157 2.85 -15.02 -0.06
N PHE A 158 3.29 -13.89 -0.62
CA PHE A 158 2.70 -13.30 -1.80
C PHE A 158 3.52 -13.48 -3.08
N GLY A 159 4.77 -13.93 -2.98
CA GLY A 159 5.62 -14.22 -4.13
C GLY A 159 6.05 -12.98 -4.94
N LEU A 160 5.97 -11.79 -4.36
CA LEU A 160 6.33 -10.51 -4.98
C LEU A 160 7.32 -9.76 -4.10
N GLU A 161 8.22 -9.02 -4.72
CA GLU A 161 9.13 -8.12 -4.02
C GLU A 161 8.35 -7.02 -3.26
N TYR A 162 8.73 -6.79 -2.00
CA TYR A 162 8.16 -5.74 -1.16
C TYR A 162 9.18 -4.64 -0.89
N ARG A 163 8.71 -3.39 -0.89
CA ARG A 163 9.50 -2.21 -0.55
C ARG A 163 8.96 -1.60 0.72
N PHE A 164 9.89 -1.11 1.55
CA PHE A 164 9.58 -0.54 2.85
C PHE A 164 10.16 0.86 2.96
N THR A 165 9.58 1.67 3.84
CA THR A 165 10.11 2.99 4.21
C THR A 165 10.15 3.09 5.72
N ALA A 166 11.31 3.40 6.30
CA ALA A 166 11.44 3.63 7.72
C ALA A 166 11.34 5.14 8.03
N HIS A 167 10.44 5.48 8.94
CA HIS A 167 10.24 6.82 9.49
C HIS A 167 10.75 6.84 10.92
N PHE A 168 11.78 7.61 11.19
CA PHE A 168 12.40 7.68 12.51
C PHE A 168 11.82 8.82 13.34
N SER A 169 11.71 8.62 14.65
CA SER A 169 11.20 9.63 15.58
C SER A 169 12.04 10.93 15.64
N ASP A 170 13.24 10.93 15.06
CA ASP A 170 14.14 12.07 14.90
C ASP A 170 14.07 12.74 13.50
N ASN A 171 12.96 12.55 12.77
CA ASN A 171 12.64 13.14 11.47
C ASN A 171 13.52 12.72 10.28
N HIS A 172 14.10 11.54 10.30
CA HIS A 172 14.75 10.94 9.13
C HIS A 172 13.85 9.87 8.50
N ASN A 173 13.74 9.87 7.17
CA ASN A 173 13.04 8.85 6.41
C ASN A 173 14.03 8.14 5.49
N ILE A 174 14.04 6.82 5.50
CA ILE A 174 14.95 6.00 4.68
C ILE A 174 14.12 4.91 3.99
N ALA A 175 14.26 4.78 2.64
CA ALA A 175 13.77 3.61 1.91
C ALA A 175 14.71 2.42 2.20
N ILE A 176 14.14 1.26 2.53
CA ILE A 176 14.87 0.08 3.00
C ILE A 176 14.31 -1.21 2.37
#